data_0b5801a83da733c10338de2837ba5f88
#
_entry.id   0b5801a83da733c10338de2837ba5f88
#
_cell.length_a   1.000
_cell.length_b   1.000
_cell.length_c   1.000
_cell.angle_alpha   90.00
_cell.angle_beta   90.00
_cell.angle_gamma   90.00
#
_symmetry.space_group_name_H-M   'P 1'
#
loop_
_entity.id
_entity.type
_entity.pdbx_description
1 polymer ?
#
loop_
_entity_poly.entity_id
_entity_poly.type
_entity_poly.pdbx_seq_one_letter_code
_entity_poly.pdbx_strand_id
1 'polypeptide(L)'
;GKPASVFSSYDESTVDLHFKWMKQYGLDGVFMQRFVAEIRNESGLKHFNKVLNSAMKSANKYERAICVMYDLSGMQLGEEKLLLKDIDEIAKRYSLKDHAKNPSYLYHNGKPLVTVWGVGFNDNRSYGLNEAEYIIDGLKSQGFSVMLGVPTQWRKLEGDTESDPRLHELIRKCDIVMPWFVGRYNETTYPKYQKLVEEDIQWAKKNQVDYVPLVFPGFSWGNMKGKDHNSFIPRNKGSFLWKQMMGAIRAGAEMIY
;
A
#
# COMPACT_ATOMS: atom_id res chain seq x y z
N GLY A 1 -8.62 -10.79 28.70
CA GLY A 1 -8.08 -9.57 28.11
C GLY A 1 -9.07 -8.42 28.26
N LYS A 2 -8.60 -7.18 28.27
CA LYS A 2 -9.50 -6.01 28.23
C LYS A 2 -10.17 -5.96 26.88
N PRO A 3 -11.46 -5.61 26.77
CA PRO A 3 -12.13 -5.41 25.48
C PRO A 3 -11.43 -4.28 24.72
N ALA A 4 -11.11 -4.51 23.45
CA ALA A 4 -10.61 -3.47 22.56
C ALA A 4 -11.79 -2.92 21.75
N SER A 5 -11.90 -1.61 21.67
CA SER A 5 -12.85 -0.92 20.79
C SER A 5 -12.15 -0.46 19.52
N VAL A 6 -12.91 -0.31 18.44
CA VAL A 6 -12.41 0.35 17.23
C VAL A 6 -12.19 1.84 17.50
N PHE A 7 -11.19 2.40 16.83
CA PHE A 7 -10.90 3.84 16.89
C PHE A 7 -11.44 4.56 15.66
N SER A 8 -11.53 5.87 15.72
CA SER A 8 -11.85 6.72 14.57
C SER A 8 -10.62 7.52 14.12
N SER A 9 -10.20 7.31 12.88
CA SER A 9 -9.16 8.14 12.25
C SER A 9 -9.62 9.58 11.96
N TYR A 10 -10.95 9.84 12.08
CA TYR A 10 -11.51 11.19 11.98
C TYR A 10 -11.14 12.07 13.18
N ASP A 11 -10.75 11.45 14.29
CA ASP A 11 -10.28 12.10 15.49
C ASP A 11 -8.78 12.41 15.39
N GLU A 12 -8.42 13.69 15.38
CA GLU A 12 -7.05 14.16 15.23
C GLU A 12 -6.14 13.64 16.37
N SER A 13 -6.65 13.50 17.58
CA SER A 13 -5.89 12.97 18.71
C SER A 13 -5.50 11.51 18.54
N THR A 14 -6.36 10.72 17.90
CA THR A 14 -6.07 9.31 17.55
C THR A 14 -4.96 9.22 16.50
N VAL A 15 -5.03 10.06 15.47
CA VAL A 15 -3.98 10.11 14.43
C VAL A 15 -2.65 10.55 15.04
N ASP A 16 -2.65 11.60 15.86
CA ASP A 16 -1.45 12.10 16.56
C ASP A 16 -0.80 10.99 17.43
N LEU A 17 -1.64 10.24 18.16
CA LEU A 17 -1.18 9.12 19.00
C LEU A 17 -0.53 8.01 18.15
N HIS A 18 -1.08 7.69 16.98
CA HIS A 18 -0.51 6.69 16.09
C HIS A 18 0.88 7.08 15.58
N PHE A 19 1.08 8.32 15.16
CA PHE A 19 2.39 8.82 14.75
C PHE A 19 3.40 8.87 15.90
N LYS A 20 2.93 9.24 17.11
CA LYS A 20 3.75 9.14 18.33
C LYS A 20 4.22 7.71 18.57
N TRP A 21 3.33 6.73 18.46
CA TRP A 21 3.70 5.31 18.58
C TRP A 21 4.65 4.85 17.48
N MET A 22 4.45 5.27 16.24
CA MET A 22 5.40 4.96 15.16
C MET A 22 6.81 5.42 15.52
N LYS A 23 6.97 6.67 15.99
CA LYS A 23 8.27 7.17 16.46
C LYS A 23 8.81 6.36 17.64
N GLN A 24 7.97 6.04 18.62
CA GLN A 24 8.34 5.32 19.83
C GLN A 24 8.79 3.87 19.55
N TYR A 25 8.16 3.20 18.58
CA TYR A 25 8.40 1.80 18.27
C TYR A 25 9.25 1.57 17.00
N GLY A 26 9.85 2.60 16.45
CA GLY A 26 10.77 2.50 15.32
C GLY A 26 10.11 2.16 13.99
N LEU A 27 8.84 2.55 13.80
CA LEU A 27 8.19 2.50 12.49
C LEU A 27 8.50 3.79 11.73
N ASP A 28 9.02 3.68 10.51
CA ASP A 28 9.51 4.83 9.75
C ASP A 28 8.38 5.70 9.20
N GLY A 29 7.22 5.11 8.88
CA GLY A 29 6.13 5.88 8.33
C GLY A 29 4.88 5.06 8.00
N VAL A 30 4.04 5.65 7.18
CA VAL A 30 2.71 5.10 6.84
C VAL A 30 2.32 5.42 5.41
N PHE A 31 1.66 4.44 4.76
CA PHE A 31 0.91 4.66 3.54
C PHE A 31 -0.53 5.00 3.90
N MET A 32 -0.95 6.23 3.58
CA MET A 32 -2.30 6.72 3.86
C MET A 32 -3.25 6.26 2.77
N GLN A 33 -4.02 5.22 3.08
CA GLN A 33 -4.98 4.63 2.15
C GLN A 33 -6.11 5.61 1.82
N ARG A 34 -6.44 5.70 0.51
CA ARG A 34 -7.44 6.60 -0.03
C ARG A 34 -8.20 5.88 -1.14
N PHE A 35 -9.44 5.45 -0.86
CA PHE A 35 -10.27 4.74 -1.81
C PHE A 35 -10.80 5.65 -2.91
N VAL A 36 -10.58 5.31 -4.18
CA VAL A 36 -11.13 6.05 -5.32
C VAL A 36 -12.66 6.05 -5.24
N ALA A 37 -13.26 4.91 -4.87
CA ALA A 37 -14.70 4.77 -4.68
C ALA A 37 -15.31 5.76 -3.66
N GLU A 38 -14.56 6.16 -2.65
CA GLU A 38 -15.03 7.06 -1.61
C GLU A 38 -14.85 8.53 -1.98
N ILE A 39 -13.76 8.87 -2.68
CA ILE A 39 -13.51 10.26 -3.08
C ILE A 39 -14.41 10.77 -4.22
N ARG A 40 -15.19 9.88 -4.85
CA ARG A 40 -16.24 10.26 -5.82
C ARG A 40 -17.35 11.10 -5.18
N ASN A 41 -17.57 10.94 -3.88
CA ASN A 41 -18.60 11.62 -3.11
C ASN A 41 -18.01 12.76 -2.29
N GLU A 42 -18.71 13.90 -2.20
CA GLU A 42 -18.27 15.05 -1.43
C GLU A 42 -18.03 14.70 0.06
N SER A 43 -18.92 13.92 0.66
CA SER A 43 -18.79 13.46 2.05
C SER A 43 -17.55 12.62 2.29
N GLY A 44 -17.29 11.63 1.42
CA GLY A 44 -16.09 10.80 1.48
C GLY A 44 -14.82 11.60 1.24
N LEU A 45 -14.82 12.46 0.23
CA LEU A 45 -13.69 13.36 -0.06
C LEU A 45 -13.35 14.26 1.16
N LYS A 46 -14.37 14.86 1.79
CA LYS A 46 -14.21 15.66 3.00
C LYS A 46 -13.63 14.85 4.16
N HIS A 47 -14.12 13.62 4.35
CA HIS A 47 -13.61 12.72 5.39
C HIS A 47 -12.13 12.40 5.16
N PHE A 48 -11.77 11.90 3.98
CA PHE A 48 -10.38 11.55 3.65
C PHE A 48 -9.44 12.76 3.71
N ASN A 49 -9.91 13.94 3.29
CA ASN A 49 -9.13 15.18 3.37
C ASN A 49 -8.86 15.59 4.82
N LYS A 50 -9.82 15.41 5.73
CA LYS A 50 -9.62 15.69 7.15
C LYS A 50 -8.59 14.75 7.77
N VAL A 51 -8.73 13.44 7.51
CA VAL A 51 -7.79 12.43 8.03
C VAL A 51 -6.38 12.67 7.49
N LEU A 52 -6.24 12.92 6.18
CA LEU A 52 -4.95 13.22 5.56
C LEU A 52 -4.31 14.48 6.14
N ASN A 53 -5.09 15.54 6.39
CA ASN A 53 -4.59 16.77 7.01
C ASN A 53 -4.01 16.51 8.41
N SER A 54 -4.71 15.73 9.24
CA SER A 54 -4.24 15.33 10.57
C SER A 54 -2.97 14.48 10.49
N ALA A 55 -2.92 13.55 9.53
CA ALA A 55 -1.77 12.69 9.29
C ALA A 55 -0.53 13.48 8.81
N MET A 56 -0.69 14.42 7.88
CA MET A 56 0.41 15.28 7.40
C MET A 56 1.01 16.13 8.54
N LYS A 57 0.15 16.72 9.38
CA LYS A 57 0.60 17.46 10.58
C LYS A 57 1.39 16.57 11.54
N SER A 58 0.86 15.38 11.83
CA SER A 58 1.48 14.45 12.78
C SER A 58 2.77 13.84 12.21
N ALA A 59 2.83 13.56 10.91
CA ALA A 59 4.03 13.10 10.22
C ALA A 59 5.19 14.10 10.41
N ASN A 60 4.94 15.38 10.14
CA ASN A 60 5.94 16.44 10.34
C ASN A 60 6.30 16.62 11.83
N LYS A 61 5.32 16.56 12.74
CA LYS A 61 5.54 16.69 14.19
C LYS A 61 6.45 15.59 14.76
N TYR A 62 6.28 14.36 14.29
CA TYR A 62 7.00 13.20 14.80
C TYR A 62 8.13 12.74 13.89
N GLU A 63 8.38 13.44 12.77
CA GLU A 63 9.41 13.11 11.79
C GLU A 63 9.24 11.67 11.28
N ARG A 64 8.04 11.33 10.88
CA ARG A 64 7.70 10.03 10.28
C ARG A 64 7.29 10.23 8.84
N ALA A 65 7.70 9.27 7.99
CA ALA A 65 7.36 9.33 6.58
C ALA A 65 5.85 9.14 6.35
N ILE A 66 5.32 9.80 5.33
CA ILE A 66 3.95 9.65 4.89
C ILE A 66 3.89 9.59 3.37
N CYS A 67 3.09 8.67 2.83
CA CYS A 67 2.85 8.53 1.40
C CYS A 67 1.34 8.36 1.16
N VAL A 68 0.81 8.95 0.11
CA VAL A 68 -0.57 8.70 -0.32
C VAL A 68 -0.63 7.38 -1.07
N MET A 69 -1.59 6.51 -0.68
CA MET A 69 -1.86 5.24 -1.32
C MET A 69 -3.30 5.19 -1.81
N TYR A 70 -3.50 5.23 -3.11
CA TYR A 70 -4.82 5.02 -3.69
C TYR A 70 -5.16 3.53 -3.73
N ASP A 71 -6.35 3.20 -3.24
CA ASP A 71 -6.94 1.88 -3.35
C ASP A 71 -8.02 1.90 -4.44
N LEU A 72 -7.84 1.08 -5.44
CA LEU A 72 -8.76 0.99 -6.58
C LEU A 72 -9.98 0.09 -6.31
N SER A 73 -10.11 -0.51 -5.11
CA SER A 73 -11.27 -1.34 -4.78
C SER A 73 -12.57 -0.54 -4.89
N GLY A 74 -13.50 -1.05 -5.69
CA GLY A 74 -14.79 -0.39 -5.96
C GLY A 74 -14.74 0.79 -6.93
N MET A 75 -13.59 1.08 -7.54
CA MET A 75 -13.46 2.05 -8.64
C MET A 75 -14.29 1.57 -9.84
N GLN A 76 -14.96 2.49 -10.52
CA GLN A 76 -15.71 2.26 -11.73
C GLN A 76 -14.96 2.80 -12.95
N LEU A 77 -15.34 2.36 -14.16
CA LEU A 77 -14.80 2.90 -15.41
C LEU A 77 -15.01 4.42 -15.49
N GLY A 78 -13.98 5.15 -15.88
CA GLY A 78 -13.98 6.62 -15.98
C GLY A 78 -13.56 7.33 -14.69
N GLU A 79 -13.47 6.65 -13.56
CA GLU A 79 -13.06 7.23 -12.26
C GLU A 79 -11.53 7.34 -12.09
N GLU A 80 -10.75 6.73 -12.95
CA GLU A 80 -9.29 6.90 -13.02
C GLU A 80 -8.87 8.39 -13.10
N LYS A 81 -9.71 9.22 -13.74
CA LYS A 81 -9.51 10.67 -13.82
C LYS A 81 -9.67 11.39 -12.48
N LEU A 82 -10.53 10.86 -11.60
CA LEU A 82 -10.72 11.41 -10.25
C LEU A 82 -9.43 11.28 -9.44
N LEU A 83 -8.75 10.14 -9.53
CA LEU A 83 -7.48 9.91 -8.85
C LEU A 83 -6.44 10.95 -9.29
N LEU A 84 -6.26 11.14 -10.60
CA LEU A 84 -5.27 12.08 -11.13
C LEU A 84 -5.55 13.53 -10.74
N LYS A 85 -6.82 13.93 -10.71
CA LYS A 85 -7.24 15.24 -10.23
C LYS A 85 -6.99 15.41 -8.73
N ASP A 86 -7.36 14.41 -7.95
CA ASP A 86 -7.21 14.42 -6.50
C ASP A 86 -5.75 14.51 -6.06
N ILE A 87 -4.86 13.73 -6.67
CA ILE A 87 -3.43 13.80 -6.33
C ILE A 87 -2.80 15.15 -6.73
N ASP A 88 -3.22 15.75 -7.84
CA ASP A 88 -2.77 17.09 -8.23
C ASP A 88 -3.17 18.14 -7.19
N GLU A 89 -4.41 18.10 -6.69
CA GLU A 89 -4.90 18.98 -5.63
C GLU A 89 -4.15 18.76 -4.31
N ILE A 90 -3.91 17.49 -3.92
CA ILE A 90 -3.14 17.12 -2.72
C ILE A 90 -1.70 17.60 -2.86
N ALA A 91 -1.07 17.40 -4.02
CA ALA A 91 0.30 17.81 -4.27
C ALA A 91 0.51 19.32 -4.13
N LYS A 92 -0.45 20.10 -4.62
CA LYS A 92 -0.44 21.56 -4.45
C LYS A 92 -0.67 21.97 -3.00
N ARG A 93 -1.68 21.39 -2.35
CA ARG A 93 -2.07 21.72 -0.97
C ARG A 93 -0.95 21.46 0.04
N TYR A 94 -0.26 20.35 -0.08
CA TYR A 94 0.79 19.91 0.86
C TYR A 94 2.21 20.06 0.33
N SER A 95 2.38 20.73 -0.81
CA SER A 95 3.71 20.93 -1.43
C SER A 95 4.47 19.62 -1.61
N LEU A 96 3.82 18.55 -2.09
CA LEU A 96 4.43 17.22 -2.17
C LEU A 96 5.67 17.18 -3.08
N LYS A 97 5.79 18.09 -4.03
CA LYS A 97 6.91 18.19 -4.98
C LYS A 97 8.05 19.08 -4.47
N ASP A 98 7.93 19.61 -3.27
CA ASP A 98 8.93 20.46 -2.63
C ASP A 98 9.32 19.86 -1.28
N HIS A 99 10.37 19.02 -1.30
CA HIS A 99 10.84 18.30 -0.10
C HIS A 99 11.21 19.24 1.05
N ALA A 100 11.68 20.45 0.76
CA ALA A 100 12.02 21.41 1.81
C ALA A 100 10.77 21.91 2.57
N LYS A 101 9.64 22.02 1.88
CA LYS A 101 8.36 22.41 2.49
C LYS A 101 7.62 21.26 3.16
N ASN A 102 7.83 20.02 2.70
CA ASN A 102 7.20 18.84 3.28
C ASN A 102 8.21 17.69 3.42
N PRO A 103 9.14 17.77 4.39
CA PRO A 103 10.23 16.81 4.53
C PRO A 103 9.77 15.40 4.96
N SER A 104 8.55 15.28 5.50
CA SER A 104 7.97 13.99 5.89
C SER A 104 7.33 13.24 4.71
N TYR A 105 7.09 13.90 3.56
CA TYR A 105 6.53 13.17 2.43
C TYR A 105 7.56 12.23 1.82
N LEU A 106 7.17 10.98 1.60
CA LEU A 106 8.08 9.94 1.11
C LEU A 106 8.49 10.20 -0.34
N TYR A 107 9.79 10.16 -0.59
CA TYR A 107 10.41 10.30 -1.90
C TYR A 107 11.08 9.00 -2.32
N HIS A 108 11.09 8.75 -3.61
CA HIS A 108 11.83 7.66 -4.23
C HIS A 108 12.57 8.20 -5.45
N ASN A 109 13.89 7.98 -5.53
CA ASN A 109 14.76 8.45 -6.60
C ASN A 109 14.56 9.95 -6.94
N GLY A 110 14.46 10.79 -5.88
CA GLY A 110 14.32 12.24 -6.01
C GLY A 110 12.93 12.74 -6.42
N LYS A 111 11.92 11.85 -6.51
CA LYS A 111 10.54 12.19 -6.83
C LYS A 111 9.60 11.82 -5.69
N PRO A 112 8.52 12.61 -5.44
CA PRO A 112 7.51 12.23 -4.48
C PRO A 112 6.84 10.92 -4.90
N LEU A 113 6.66 10.00 -3.94
CA LEU A 113 6.08 8.69 -4.19
C LEU A 113 4.55 8.72 -4.08
N VAL A 114 3.88 8.03 -4.99
CA VAL A 114 2.46 7.70 -4.88
C VAL A 114 2.29 6.20 -5.04
N THR A 115 1.48 5.58 -4.19
CA THR A 115 1.15 4.16 -4.31
C THR A 115 -0.22 3.97 -4.91
N VAL A 116 -0.35 3.01 -5.82
CA VAL A 116 -1.62 2.58 -6.42
C VAL A 116 -1.80 1.09 -6.13
N TRP A 117 -2.73 0.76 -5.24
CA TRP A 117 -3.04 -0.62 -4.87
C TRP A 117 -4.27 -1.13 -5.64
N GLY A 118 -4.20 -2.39 -6.08
CA GLY A 118 -5.35 -3.06 -6.66
C GLY A 118 -5.23 -3.35 -8.15
N VAL A 119 -4.03 -3.34 -8.71
CA VAL A 119 -3.79 -3.59 -10.14
C VAL A 119 -3.50 -5.06 -10.42
N GLY A 120 -4.15 -5.65 -11.41
CA GLY A 120 -3.92 -7.00 -11.89
C GLY A 120 -4.59 -8.12 -11.09
N PHE A 121 -5.60 -7.80 -10.26
CA PHE A 121 -6.41 -8.81 -9.55
C PHE A 121 -7.50 -9.40 -10.47
N ASN A 122 -7.69 -10.72 -10.45
CA ASN A 122 -8.71 -11.43 -11.22
C ASN A 122 -10.04 -11.63 -10.47
N ASP A 123 -10.43 -10.64 -9.67
CA ASP A 123 -11.60 -10.69 -8.79
C ASP A 123 -12.83 -9.94 -9.34
N ASN A 124 -12.99 -9.89 -10.66
CA ASN A 124 -14.10 -9.26 -11.39
C ASN A 124 -14.26 -7.76 -11.09
N ARG A 125 -13.18 -7.02 -11.09
CA ARG A 125 -13.20 -5.57 -10.94
C ARG A 125 -13.85 -4.89 -12.14
N SER A 126 -14.47 -3.72 -11.90
CA SER A 126 -15.08 -2.90 -12.98
C SER A 126 -14.05 -2.17 -13.84
N TYR A 127 -12.77 -2.25 -13.53
CA TYR A 127 -11.65 -1.67 -14.26
C TYR A 127 -10.61 -2.76 -14.53
N GLY A 128 -9.73 -2.52 -15.50
CA GLY A 128 -8.68 -3.44 -15.90
C GLY A 128 -7.32 -2.76 -16.08
N LEU A 129 -6.47 -3.40 -16.88
CA LEU A 129 -5.11 -2.88 -17.12
C LEU A 129 -5.07 -1.58 -17.92
N ASN A 130 -6.10 -1.28 -18.72
CA ASN A 130 -6.17 -0.02 -19.46
C ASN A 130 -6.31 1.20 -18.53
N GLU A 131 -7.20 1.12 -17.54
CA GLU A 131 -7.40 2.16 -16.53
C GLU A 131 -6.17 2.27 -15.62
N ALA A 132 -5.55 1.14 -15.27
CA ALA A 132 -4.30 1.13 -14.52
C ALA A 132 -3.16 1.80 -15.29
N GLU A 133 -3.02 1.54 -16.59
CA GLU A 133 -2.06 2.20 -17.46
C GLU A 133 -2.28 3.70 -17.53
N TYR A 134 -3.53 4.13 -17.70
CA TYR A 134 -3.89 5.55 -17.70
C TYR A 134 -3.49 6.25 -16.39
N ILE A 135 -3.72 5.61 -15.25
CA ILE A 135 -3.31 6.14 -13.93
C ILE A 135 -1.79 6.23 -13.83
N ILE A 136 -1.07 5.17 -14.18
CA ILE A 136 0.40 5.12 -14.10
C ILE A 136 1.01 6.22 -14.97
N ASP A 137 0.61 6.30 -16.24
CA ASP A 137 1.12 7.29 -17.18
C ASP A 137 0.79 8.72 -16.72
N GLY A 138 -0.42 8.93 -16.18
CA GLY A 138 -0.84 10.22 -15.61
C GLY A 138 0.00 10.64 -14.39
N LEU A 139 0.26 9.72 -13.46
CA LEU A 139 1.11 9.99 -12.30
C LEU A 139 2.56 10.28 -12.70
N LYS A 140 3.11 9.49 -13.61
CA LYS A 140 4.47 9.70 -14.14
C LYS A 140 4.58 11.05 -14.87
N SER A 141 3.59 11.43 -15.67
CA SER A 141 3.55 12.74 -16.36
C SER A 141 3.45 13.91 -15.38
N GLN A 142 2.82 13.71 -14.23
CA GLN A 142 2.79 14.69 -13.14
C GLN A 142 4.09 14.74 -12.32
N GLY A 143 5.08 13.88 -12.61
CA GLY A 143 6.38 13.89 -11.96
C GLY A 143 6.48 13.06 -10.69
N PHE A 144 5.57 12.12 -10.45
CA PHE A 144 5.63 11.17 -9.33
C PHE A 144 6.48 9.94 -9.66
N SER A 145 7.09 9.36 -8.63
CA SER A 145 7.46 7.95 -8.59
C SER A 145 6.23 7.13 -8.23
N VAL A 146 6.11 5.93 -8.78
CA VAL A 146 4.90 5.10 -8.61
C VAL A 146 5.25 3.74 -8.02
N MET A 147 4.64 3.40 -6.89
CA MET A 147 4.62 2.06 -6.32
C MET A 147 3.31 1.37 -6.68
N LEU A 148 3.39 0.16 -7.21
CA LEU A 148 2.22 -0.60 -7.65
C LEU A 148 1.92 -1.75 -6.68
N GLY A 149 0.72 -1.75 -6.09
CA GLY A 149 0.19 -2.86 -5.29
C GLY A 149 -0.51 -3.89 -6.17
N VAL A 150 0.04 -5.10 -6.21
CA VAL A 150 -0.34 -6.18 -7.13
C VAL A 150 -0.76 -7.45 -6.37
N PRO A 151 -1.40 -8.45 -7.03
CA PRO A 151 -1.72 -9.74 -6.41
C PRO A 151 -0.48 -10.53 -5.99
N THR A 152 -0.69 -11.56 -5.18
CA THR A 152 0.39 -12.44 -4.68
C THR A 152 1.19 -13.12 -5.80
N GLN A 153 0.49 -13.61 -6.85
CA GLN A 153 1.08 -14.41 -7.93
C GLN A 153 1.39 -13.57 -9.20
N TRP A 154 1.56 -12.26 -9.03
CA TRP A 154 1.75 -11.30 -10.14
C TRP A 154 2.83 -11.70 -11.14
N ARG A 155 3.95 -12.29 -10.68
CA ARG A 155 5.06 -12.70 -11.55
C ARG A 155 4.74 -13.91 -12.42
N LYS A 156 3.88 -14.79 -11.93
CA LYS A 156 3.48 -16.03 -12.64
C LYS A 156 2.20 -15.86 -13.45
N LEU A 157 1.45 -14.78 -13.25
CA LEU A 157 0.16 -14.51 -13.87
C LEU A 157 -0.87 -15.63 -13.60
N GLU A 158 -0.90 -16.13 -12.37
CA GLU A 158 -1.76 -17.23 -11.94
C GLU A 158 -2.46 -16.94 -10.61
N GLY A 159 -3.35 -17.83 -10.17
CA GLY A 159 -4.02 -17.74 -8.86
C GLY A 159 -4.92 -16.51 -8.74
N ASP A 160 -4.55 -15.54 -7.92
CA ASP A 160 -5.28 -14.30 -7.69
C ASP A 160 -4.94 -13.18 -8.71
N THR A 161 -4.17 -13.50 -9.74
CA THR A 161 -3.66 -12.56 -10.75
C THR A 161 -4.33 -12.77 -12.10
N GLU A 162 -4.59 -11.68 -12.82
CA GLU A 162 -4.96 -11.73 -14.24
C GLU A 162 -3.88 -12.42 -15.07
N SER A 163 -4.28 -13.20 -16.07
CA SER A 163 -3.35 -13.93 -16.95
C SER A 163 -2.76 -13.06 -18.07
N ASP A 164 -3.15 -11.79 -18.17
CA ASP A 164 -2.68 -10.88 -19.22
C ASP A 164 -1.23 -10.42 -18.96
N PRO A 165 -0.27 -10.74 -19.88
CA PRO A 165 1.14 -10.39 -19.71
C PRO A 165 1.42 -8.89 -19.72
N ARG A 166 0.47 -8.04 -20.14
CA ARG A 166 0.58 -6.58 -20.03
C ARG A 166 0.75 -6.11 -18.59
N LEU A 167 0.34 -6.91 -17.59
CA LEU A 167 0.62 -6.59 -16.19
C LEU A 167 2.14 -6.42 -15.96
N HIS A 168 2.97 -7.25 -16.53
CA HIS A 168 4.43 -7.12 -16.43
C HIS A 168 4.96 -5.86 -17.12
N GLU A 169 4.32 -5.41 -18.21
CA GLU A 169 4.68 -4.16 -18.88
C GLU A 169 4.35 -2.96 -18.00
N LEU A 170 3.17 -2.95 -17.35
CA LEU A 170 2.79 -1.91 -16.41
C LEU A 170 3.71 -1.86 -15.19
N ILE A 171 4.10 -3.02 -14.65
CA ILE A 171 5.06 -3.08 -13.55
C ILE A 171 6.41 -2.48 -13.95
N ARG A 172 6.90 -2.75 -15.17
CA ARG A 172 8.15 -2.14 -15.68
C ARG A 172 8.06 -0.63 -15.91
N LYS A 173 6.86 -0.09 -16.13
CA LYS A 173 6.63 1.37 -16.18
C LYS A 173 6.71 2.03 -14.80
N CYS A 174 6.44 1.26 -13.75
CA CYS A 174 6.48 1.74 -12.37
C CYS A 174 7.90 1.71 -11.80
N ASP A 175 8.09 2.32 -10.65
CA ASP A 175 9.37 2.42 -9.98
C ASP A 175 9.51 1.32 -8.90
N ILE A 176 8.38 0.92 -8.28
CA ILE A 176 8.35 -0.07 -7.19
C ILE A 176 7.16 -1.01 -7.37
N VAL A 177 7.34 -2.30 -7.06
CA VAL A 177 6.27 -3.29 -6.98
C VAL A 177 6.11 -3.84 -5.56
N MET A 178 4.87 -3.94 -5.08
CA MET A 178 4.50 -4.43 -3.74
C MET A 178 3.38 -5.47 -3.86
N PRO A 179 3.67 -6.78 -3.73
CA PRO A 179 2.63 -7.81 -3.74
C PRO A 179 1.83 -7.87 -2.44
N TRP A 180 0.56 -8.22 -2.55
CA TRP A 180 -0.31 -8.38 -1.40
C TRP A 180 -0.23 -9.79 -0.81
N PHE A 181 0.23 -9.89 0.45
CA PHE A 181 0.39 -11.18 1.14
C PHE A 181 -0.51 -11.39 2.35
N VAL A 182 -1.25 -10.37 2.81
CA VAL A 182 -2.08 -10.51 4.02
C VAL A 182 -3.06 -11.66 3.90
N GLY A 183 -3.01 -12.60 4.83
CA GLY A 183 -3.89 -13.76 4.87
C GLY A 183 -3.56 -14.88 3.87
N ARG A 184 -2.51 -14.74 3.05
CA ARG A 184 -2.17 -15.72 1.99
C ARG A 184 -1.40 -16.92 2.49
N TYR A 185 -0.77 -16.85 3.66
CA TYR A 185 0.00 -17.94 4.26
C TYR A 185 -0.05 -17.87 5.77
N ASN A 186 0.28 -18.99 6.40
CA ASN A 186 0.51 -19.11 7.83
C ASN A 186 1.96 -19.53 8.10
N GLU A 187 2.31 -19.81 9.36
CA GLU A 187 3.68 -20.18 9.74
C GLU A 187 4.18 -21.45 9.05
N THR A 188 3.30 -22.43 8.83
CA THR A 188 3.63 -23.71 8.16
C THR A 188 3.92 -23.53 6.67
N THR A 189 3.13 -22.69 6.01
CA THR A 189 3.26 -22.47 4.56
C THR A 189 4.22 -21.33 4.21
N TYR A 190 4.66 -20.53 5.17
CA TYR A 190 5.57 -19.41 4.98
C TYR A 190 6.86 -19.74 4.20
N PRO A 191 7.55 -20.90 4.40
CA PRO A 191 8.76 -21.19 3.62
C PRO A 191 8.55 -21.16 2.11
N LYS A 192 7.38 -21.57 1.62
CA LYS A 192 7.02 -21.47 0.20
C LYS A 192 6.92 -20.03 -0.27
N TYR A 193 6.34 -19.16 0.57
CA TYR A 193 6.17 -17.74 0.23
C TYR A 193 7.48 -16.96 0.39
N GLN A 194 8.35 -17.36 1.32
CA GLN A 194 9.70 -16.81 1.41
C GLN A 194 10.47 -17.02 0.09
N LYS A 195 10.41 -18.24 -0.47
CA LYS A 195 11.02 -18.53 -1.78
C LYS A 195 10.39 -17.69 -2.91
N LEU A 196 9.07 -17.48 -2.86
CA LEU A 196 8.38 -16.62 -3.83
C LEU A 196 8.92 -15.18 -3.77
N VAL A 197 9.09 -14.62 -2.55
CA VAL A 197 9.67 -13.29 -2.35
C VAL A 197 11.09 -13.20 -2.92
N GLU A 198 11.93 -14.21 -2.68
CA GLU A 198 13.28 -14.25 -3.22
C GLU A 198 13.30 -14.25 -4.76
N GLU A 199 12.43 -15.05 -5.38
CA GLU A 199 12.27 -15.09 -6.84
C GLU A 199 11.70 -13.78 -7.40
N ASP A 200 10.77 -13.14 -6.70
CA ASP A 200 10.17 -11.86 -7.08
C ASP A 200 11.22 -10.74 -7.02
N ILE A 201 12.06 -10.70 -5.97
CA ILE A 201 13.18 -9.74 -5.87
C ILE A 201 14.17 -9.92 -7.04
N GLN A 202 14.48 -11.16 -7.43
CA GLN A 202 15.36 -11.41 -8.57
C GLN A 202 14.76 -10.91 -9.88
N TRP A 203 13.46 -11.14 -10.09
CA TRP A 203 12.75 -10.63 -11.26
C TRP A 203 12.74 -9.10 -11.28
N ALA A 204 12.43 -8.46 -10.15
CA ALA A 204 12.39 -7.02 -10.03
C ALA A 204 13.75 -6.39 -10.34
N LYS A 205 14.83 -6.90 -9.76
CA LYS A 205 16.21 -6.47 -10.06
C LYS A 205 16.55 -6.58 -11.55
N LYS A 206 16.20 -7.70 -12.19
CA LYS A 206 16.42 -7.91 -13.63
C LYS A 206 15.68 -6.90 -14.50
N ASN A 207 14.53 -6.41 -14.02
CA ASN A 207 13.68 -5.48 -14.76
C ASN A 207 13.83 -4.01 -14.27
N GLN A 208 14.81 -3.72 -13.39
CA GLN A 208 15.09 -2.37 -12.86
C GLN A 208 13.88 -1.74 -12.14
N VAL A 209 13.13 -2.56 -11.41
CA VAL A 209 12.02 -2.16 -10.55
C VAL A 209 12.39 -2.53 -9.12
N ASP A 210 12.17 -1.63 -8.17
CA ASP A 210 12.38 -1.94 -6.77
C ASP A 210 11.24 -2.82 -6.24
N TYR A 211 11.54 -3.63 -5.22
CA TYR A 211 10.58 -4.56 -4.65
C TYR A 211 10.39 -4.31 -3.15
N VAL A 212 9.14 -4.15 -2.73
CA VAL A 212 8.77 -3.96 -1.32
C VAL A 212 7.98 -5.18 -0.86
N PRO A 213 8.57 -6.10 -0.09
CA PRO A 213 7.83 -7.22 0.50
C PRO A 213 6.85 -6.71 1.54
N LEU A 214 5.65 -7.31 1.55
CA LEU A 214 4.64 -7.10 2.57
C LEU A 214 4.75 -8.17 3.64
N VAL A 215 4.74 -7.77 4.91
CA VAL A 215 4.68 -8.66 6.07
C VAL A 215 3.44 -8.34 6.91
N PHE A 216 2.94 -9.33 7.65
CA PHE A 216 1.75 -9.12 8.47
C PHE A 216 1.82 -9.92 9.79
N PRO A 217 1.27 -9.37 10.89
CA PRO A 217 1.44 -9.95 12.22
C PRO A 217 0.57 -11.18 12.47
N GLY A 218 -0.47 -11.34 11.71
CA GLY A 218 -1.51 -12.39 11.83
C GLY A 218 -2.78 -11.94 11.16
N PHE A 219 -3.79 -12.82 11.04
CA PHE A 219 -5.02 -12.53 10.33
C PHE A 219 -6.21 -13.29 10.91
N SER A 220 -7.41 -12.74 10.84
CA SER A 220 -8.64 -13.40 11.25
C SER A 220 -9.83 -12.97 10.40
N TRP A 221 -10.30 -13.85 9.54
CA TRP A 221 -11.56 -13.66 8.84
C TRP A 221 -12.76 -13.68 9.80
N GLY A 222 -12.69 -14.49 10.88
CA GLY A 222 -13.76 -14.58 11.87
C GLY A 222 -14.05 -13.25 12.57
N ASN A 223 -13.02 -12.40 12.77
CA ASN A 223 -13.22 -11.06 13.34
C ASN A 223 -13.90 -10.10 12.36
N MET A 224 -13.79 -10.34 11.06
CA MET A 224 -14.32 -9.45 10.02
C MET A 224 -15.63 -9.94 9.44
N LYS A 225 -15.78 -11.25 9.22
CA LYS A 225 -16.91 -11.88 8.51
C LYS A 225 -17.84 -12.69 9.42
N GLY A 226 -17.53 -12.83 10.71
CA GLY A 226 -18.30 -13.61 11.66
C GLY A 226 -17.76 -15.02 11.90
N LYS A 227 -18.37 -15.73 12.87
CA LYS A 227 -17.84 -16.99 13.42
C LYS A 227 -17.77 -18.17 12.43
N ASP A 228 -18.52 -18.10 11.34
CA ASP A 228 -18.55 -19.16 10.31
C ASP A 228 -17.29 -19.15 9.41
N HIS A 229 -16.45 -18.13 9.51
CA HIS A 229 -15.19 -18.01 8.80
C HIS A 229 -14.01 -18.31 9.72
N ASN A 230 -13.67 -19.59 9.86
CA ASN A 230 -12.62 -20.06 10.78
C ASN A 230 -11.17 -19.83 10.30
N SER A 231 -10.94 -19.05 9.26
CA SER A 231 -9.58 -18.76 8.82
C SER A 231 -8.89 -17.81 9.81
N PHE A 232 -7.93 -18.39 10.55
CA PHE A 232 -7.18 -17.70 11.58
C PHE A 232 -5.67 -17.98 11.42
N ILE A 233 -4.88 -16.91 11.42
CA ILE A 233 -3.43 -16.98 11.39
C ILE A 233 -2.93 -16.36 12.69
N PRO A 234 -2.37 -17.16 13.62
CA PRO A 234 -1.96 -16.67 14.93
C PRO A 234 -0.72 -15.78 14.84
N ARG A 235 -0.64 -14.81 15.74
CA ARG A 235 0.52 -13.91 15.86
C ARG A 235 1.74 -14.58 16.50
N ASN A 236 1.56 -15.68 17.20
CA ASN A 236 2.60 -16.42 17.93
C ASN A 236 3.50 -15.49 18.77
N LYS A 237 2.88 -14.61 19.54
CA LYS A 237 3.56 -13.57 20.37
C LYS A 237 4.52 -12.67 19.58
N GLY A 238 4.27 -12.48 18.28
CA GLY A 238 5.06 -11.64 17.37
C GLY A 238 6.13 -12.41 16.58
N SER A 239 6.41 -13.68 16.90
CA SER A 239 7.42 -14.46 16.19
C SER A 239 7.10 -14.67 14.71
N PHE A 240 5.81 -14.77 14.37
CA PHE A 240 5.37 -14.89 12.97
C PHE A 240 5.73 -13.65 12.14
N LEU A 241 5.48 -12.44 12.66
CA LEU A 241 5.88 -11.19 12.01
C LEU A 241 7.42 -11.09 11.89
N TRP A 242 8.12 -11.37 13.02
CA TRP A 242 9.57 -11.29 13.08
C TRP A 242 10.26 -12.20 12.05
N LYS A 243 9.75 -13.43 11.88
CA LYS A 243 10.24 -14.39 10.89
C LYS A 243 10.16 -13.84 9.47
N GLN A 244 9.04 -13.18 9.12
CA GLN A 244 8.82 -12.56 7.81
C GLN A 244 9.76 -11.36 7.60
N MET A 245 9.89 -10.48 8.58
CA MET A 245 10.82 -9.34 8.52
C MET A 245 12.26 -9.81 8.29
N MET A 246 12.71 -10.78 9.05
CA MET A 246 14.07 -11.35 8.88
C MET A 246 14.26 -12.05 7.55
N GLY A 247 13.22 -12.71 7.03
CA GLY A 247 13.22 -13.30 5.69
C GLY A 247 13.35 -12.24 4.60
N ALA A 248 12.60 -11.16 4.69
CA ALA A 248 12.67 -10.03 3.76
C ALA A 248 14.06 -9.36 3.74
N ILE A 249 14.62 -9.08 4.93
CA ILE A 249 15.97 -8.52 5.07
C ILE A 249 17.03 -9.44 4.45
N ARG A 250 16.98 -10.74 4.74
CA ARG A 250 17.93 -11.72 4.17
C ARG A 250 17.81 -11.83 2.63
N ALA A 251 16.62 -11.63 2.09
CA ALA A 251 16.39 -11.60 0.65
C ALA A 251 16.90 -10.28 0.00
N GLY A 252 17.35 -9.31 0.80
CA GLY A 252 17.90 -8.04 0.36
C GLY A 252 16.85 -6.94 0.14
N ALA A 253 15.72 -7.00 0.85
CA ALA A 253 14.75 -5.92 0.87
C ALA A 253 15.30 -4.70 1.61
N GLU A 254 15.20 -3.52 1.00
CA GLU A 254 15.62 -2.23 1.59
C GLU A 254 14.44 -1.53 2.29
N MET A 255 13.21 -1.88 1.91
CA MET A 255 11.97 -1.41 2.51
C MET A 255 11.04 -2.60 2.77
N ILE A 256 10.25 -2.54 3.82
CA ILE A 256 9.23 -3.54 4.18
C ILE A 256 7.91 -2.80 4.45
N TYR A 257 6.82 -3.30 3.84
CA TYR A 257 5.46 -2.81 4.06
C TYR A 257 4.72 -3.68 5.06
#